data_d742306cb42633145b8e4d5c2160e030
#
_entry.id   d742306cb42633145b8e4d5c2160e030
#
_cell.length_a   1.000
_cell.length_b   1.000
_cell.length_c   1.000
_cell.angle_alpha   90.00
_cell.angle_beta   90.00
_cell.angle_gamma   90.00
#
_symmetry.space_group_name_H-M   'P 1'
#
loop_
_entity.id
_entity.type
_entity.pdbx_description
1 polymer ?
#
loop_
_entity_poly.entity_id
_entity_poly.type
_entity_poly.pdbx_seq_one_letter_code
_entity_poly.pdbx_strand_id
1 'polypeptide(L)'
;MPDFKQVKIPEGDLITVQDGKPVVGDRPIVGSLRGDGIGLDITPAMKNVVESAVKKAYGGKKEIVWCPVYVGLEGLHKYGEVLPQESIEAIQYLKVAIKGPFTTPIGEETHVCLHCAHQQYHDGACDKCGKDDGVAPRFRSINVGLRQAMDLYACVRPIMYFEGVPAPNKYADKVNFVIFRENTEDVYAGHDFERGTDTANAVIELVKQQTGRQIREDSGIGIKPISVTGTKRLVRKACQWAIANDLPTVTLVHKGNIMKFTEGSFAKWGYEVATEEFGDVFVSEKVLWEELDGKLPKGRKLVNDRIADSIFQQIQTRPGEYAVFALPNLNGDYLSDAAIALVGGLGLGPGANIGEEVALFEATHGTAPKYTGMDKVNPGSLILSAVMMLQHMGWTEAAELVLSGMRKAIKDAHVTYDLARLMKAEGRKDVNELSCSGFGEAIVARM
;
A
#
# COMPACT_ATOMS: atom_id res chain seq x y z
N MET A 1 -11.52 0.15 28.98
CA MET A 1 -11.59 0.64 27.61
C MET A 1 -11.22 2.11 27.62
N PRO A 2 -10.50 2.62 26.63
CA PRO A 2 -10.34 4.07 26.47
C PRO A 2 -11.72 4.73 26.38
N ASP A 3 -11.87 5.91 26.98
CA ASP A 3 -13.10 6.69 26.93
C ASP A 3 -13.10 7.55 25.66
N PHE A 4 -13.37 6.94 24.51
CA PHE A 4 -13.47 7.63 23.22
C PHE A 4 -14.78 8.44 23.17
N LYS A 5 -14.68 9.73 22.84
CA LYS A 5 -15.83 10.63 22.73
C LYS A 5 -16.43 10.64 21.31
N GLN A 6 -15.58 10.46 20.31
CA GLN A 6 -15.93 10.56 18.88
C GLN A 6 -16.11 9.18 18.24
N VAL A 7 -15.25 8.21 18.60
CA VAL A 7 -15.27 6.86 18.04
C VAL A 7 -16.05 5.92 18.96
N LYS A 8 -17.12 5.33 18.45
CA LYS A 8 -17.91 4.33 19.21
C LYS A 8 -17.41 2.93 18.86
N ILE A 9 -16.73 2.30 19.81
CA ILE A 9 -16.29 0.91 19.67
C ILE A 9 -17.52 -0.01 19.82
N PRO A 10 -17.86 -0.81 18.80
CA PRO A 10 -18.96 -1.75 18.89
C PRO A 10 -18.65 -2.94 19.82
N GLU A 11 -19.66 -3.72 20.17
CA GLU A 11 -19.48 -4.97 20.92
C GLU A 11 -18.85 -6.04 20.04
N GLY A 12 -17.75 -6.66 20.47
CA GLY A 12 -17.00 -7.68 19.74
C GLY A 12 -15.69 -8.01 20.42
N ASP A 13 -14.86 -8.80 19.76
CA ASP A 13 -13.56 -9.25 20.27
C ASP A 13 -12.47 -8.26 19.86
N LEU A 14 -11.70 -7.74 20.82
CA LEU A 14 -10.52 -6.93 20.52
C LEU A 14 -9.40 -7.83 20.00
N ILE A 15 -8.77 -7.39 18.93
CA ILE A 15 -7.56 -8.01 18.43
C ILE A 15 -6.39 -7.58 19.32
N THR A 16 -5.58 -8.53 19.78
CA THR A 16 -4.34 -8.29 20.51
C THR A 16 -3.15 -8.79 19.70
N VAL A 17 -1.94 -8.38 20.07
CA VAL A 17 -0.71 -8.83 19.40
C VAL A 17 0.16 -9.57 20.42
N GLN A 18 0.58 -10.80 20.07
CA GLN A 18 1.51 -11.61 20.86
C GLN A 18 2.63 -12.10 19.93
N ASP A 19 3.86 -11.86 20.31
CA ASP A 19 5.06 -12.23 19.54
C ASP A 19 4.99 -11.71 18.06
N GLY A 20 4.48 -10.48 17.88
CA GLY A 20 4.34 -9.84 16.57
C GLY A 20 3.23 -10.42 15.69
N LYS A 21 2.36 -11.29 16.21
CA LYS A 21 1.23 -11.90 15.49
C LYS A 21 -0.11 -11.49 16.12
N PRO A 22 -1.13 -11.21 15.31
CA PRO A 22 -2.45 -10.91 15.83
C PRO A 22 -3.12 -12.16 16.45
N VAL A 23 -3.73 -11.99 17.61
CA VAL A 23 -4.61 -12.96 18.25
C VAL A 23 -6.04 -12.51 18.03
N VAL A 24 -6.79 -13.31 17.29
CA VAL A 24 -8.10 -12.93 16.72
C VAL A 24 -9.18 -13.86 17.22
N GLY A 25 -10.23 -13.29 17.82
CA GLY A 25 -11.43 -14.04 18.22
C GLY A 25 -12.38 -14.36 17.06
N ASP A 26 -13.57 -14.83 17.38
CA ASP A 26 -14.57 -15.18 16.35
C ASP A 26 -15.37 -13.96 15.83
N ARG A 27 -15.41 -12.87 16.62
CA ARG A 27 -16.10 -11.60 16.30
C ARG A 27 -15.15 -10.40 16.42
N PRO A 28 -14.00 -10.40 15.68
CA PRO A 28 -12.99 -9.34 15.80
C PRO A 28 -13.55 -7.98 15.38
N ILE A 29 -13.21 -6.96 16.17
CA ILE A 29 -13.51 -5.57 15.83
C ILE A 29 -12.39 -5.06 14.91
N VAL A 30 -12.77 -4.66 13.69
CA VAL A 30 -11.84 -4.13 12.68
C VAL A 30 -12.20 -2.69 12.36
N GLY A 31 -11.22 -1.80 12.41
CA GLY A 31 -11.39 -0.41 12.00
C GLY A 31 -11.74 -0.28 10.52
N SER A 32 -12.78 0.49 10.20
CA SER A 32 -13.22 0.71 8.82
C SER A 32 -13.24 2.20 8.51
N LEU A 33 -12.31 2.64 7.67
CA LEU A 33 -12.23 4.00 7.16
C LEU A 33 -12.71 3.99 5.71
N ARG A 34 -13.87 4.58 5.45
CA ARG A 34 -14.51 4.50 4.12
C ARG A 34 -13.63 5.11 3.02
N GLY A 35 -12.92 6.20 3.33
CA GLY A 35 -12.16 6.97 2.36
C GLY A 35 -12.99 8.02 1.62
N ASP A 36 -12.30 8.85 0.84
CA ASP A 36 -12.87 9.92 0.05
C ASP A 36 -13.18 9.45 -1.39
N GLY A 37 -13.92 10.28 -2.14
CA GLY A 37 -14.19 10.03 -3.55
C GLY A 37 -14.81 8.65 -3.80
N ILE A 38 -14.15 7.82 -4.60
CA ILE A 38 -14.64 6.45 -4.92
C ILE A 38 -14.64 5.49 -3.72
N GLY A 39 -14.11 5.89 -2.56
CA GLY A 39 -14.27 5.15 -1.31
C GLY A 39 -15.73 4.88 -0.97
N LEU A 40 -16.66 5.77 -1.40
CA LEU A 40 -18.12 5.59 -1.30
C LEU A 40 -18.61 4.32 -2.00
N ASP A 41 -18.01 3.97 -3.13
CA ASP A 41 -18.44 2.88 -4.00
C ASP A 41 -17.71 1.56 -3.62
N ILE A 42 -16.36 1.62 -3.49
CA ILE A 42 -15.54 0.41 -3.32
C ILE A 42 -15.60 -0.19 -1.92
N THR A 43 -15.82 0.62 -0.86
CA THR A 43 -15.83 0.10 0.51
C THR A 43 -17.06 -0.77 0.79
N PRO A 44 -18.29 -0.40 0.41
CA PRO A 44 -19.45 -1.30 0.53
C PRO A 44 -19.29 -2.59 -0.29
N ALA A 45 -18.77 -2.52 -1.53
CA ALA A 45 -18.52 -3.68 -2.38
C ALA A 45 -17.49 -4.63 -1.71
N MET A 46 -16.40 -4.12 -1.16
CA MET A 46 -15.41 -4.91 -0.42
C MET A 46 -16.03 -5.58 0.81
N LYS A 47 -16.81 -4.85 1.62
CA LYS A 47 -17.44 -5.42 2.81
C LYS A 47 -18.38 -6.59 2.46
N ASN A 48 -19.22 -6.42 1.44
CA ASN A 48 -20.09 -7.50 0.97
C ASN A 48 -19.32 -8.76 0.59
N VAL A 49 -18.21 -8.62 -0.14
CA VAL A 49 -17.36 -9.74 -0.55
C VAL A 49 -16.74 -10.43 0.67
N VAL A 50 -16.17 -9.66 1.61
CA VAL A 50 -15.51 -10.19 2.81
C VAL A 50 -16.50 -10.90 3.73
N GLU A 51 -17.64 -10.27 4.03
CA GLU A 51 -18.67 -10.83 4.91
C GLU A 51 -19.24 -12.14 4.32
N SER A 52 -19.48 -12.18 3.01
CA SER A 52 -19.92 -13.37 2.30
C SER A 52 -18.90 -14.51 2.37
N ALA A 53 -17.61 -14.19 2.18
CA ALA A 53 -16.52 -15.15 2.27
C ALA A 53 -16.37 -15.72 3.69
N VAL A 54 -16.38 -14.85 4.70
CA VAL A 54 -16.29 -15.25 6.13
C VAL A 54 -17.47 -16.13 6.51
N LYS A 55 -18.69 -15.72 6.16
CA LYS A 55 -19.89 -16.52 6.42
C LYS A 55 -19.82 -17.90 5.77
N LYS A 56 -19.34 -17.97 4.53
CA LYS A 56 -19.20 -19.24 3.79
C LYS A 56 -18.10 -20.12 4.36
N ALA A 57 -16.92 -19.56 4.63
CA ALA A 57 -15.76 -20.30 5.14
C ALA A 57 -16.03 -20.94 6.51
N TYR A 58 -16.73 -20.22 7.39
CA TYR A 58 -16.87 -20.61 8.79
C TYR A 58 -18.32 -20.99 9.18
N GLY A 59 -19.22 -21.12 8.20
CA GLY A 59 -20.61 -21.54 8.45
C GLY A 59 -21.40 -20.62 9.36
N GLY A 60 -21.07 -19.31 9.35
CA GLY A 60 -21.70 -18.28 10.18
C GLY A 60 -21.22 -18.26 11.65
N LYS A 61 -20.19 -19.06 12.01
CA LYS A 61 -19.60 -19.05 13.37
C LYS A 61 -18.67 -17.86 13.61
N LYS A 62 -18.18 -17.25 12.54
CA LYS A 62 -17.31 -16.08 12.60
C LYS A 62 -17.92 -14.92 11.82
N GLU A 63 -17.69 -13.70 12.29
CA GLU A 63 -18.09 -12.46 11.60
C GLU A 63 -17.09 -11.34 11.89
N ILE A 64 -16.95 -10.36 10.97
CA ILE A 64 -16.18 -9.15 11.25
C ILE A 64 -17.12 -8.09 11.80
N VAL A 65 -16.76 -7.52 12.94
CA VAL A 65 -17.44 -6.38 13.52
C VAL A 65 -16.75 -5.09 13.05
N TRP A 66 -17.38 -4.39 12.11
CA TRP A 66 -16.82 -3.17 11.57
C TRP A 66 -16.98 -1.99 12.53
N CYS A 67 -15.88 -1.37 12.93
CA CYS A 67 -15.85 -0.13 13.69
C CYS A 67 -15.61 1.05 12.74
N PRO A 68 -16.61 1.91 12.45
CA PRO A 68 -16.39 3.10 11.64
C PRO A 68 -15.42 4.06 12.33
N VAL A 69 -14.34 4.43 11.65
CA VAL A 69 -13.39 5.45 12.08
C VAL A 69 -13.33 6.54 11.02
N TYR A 70 -13.63 7.78 11.44
CA TYR A 70 -13.80 8.88 10.50
C TYR A 70 -12.50 9.69 10.38
N VAL A 71 -11.98 9.72 9.16
CA VAL A 71 -10.76 10.41 8.73
C VAL A 71 -11.03 10.99 7.35
N GLY A 72 -10.23 11.92 6.87
CA GLY A 72 -10.41 12.57 5.59
C GLY A 72 -11.59 13.56 5.61
N LEU A 73 -12.32 13.63 4.53
CA LEU A 73 -13.46 14.54 4.44
C LEU A 73 -14.59 14.17 5.42
N GLU A 74 -14.75 12.90 5.76
CA GLU A 74 -15.71 12.50 6.80
C GLU A 74 -15.29 12.96 8.19
N GLY A 75 -14.01 12.88 8.52
CA GLY A 75 -13.46 13.40 9.78
C GLY A 75 -13.67 14.90 9.88
N LEU A 76 -13.36 15.63 8.80
CA LEU A 76 -13.57 17.07 8.73
C LEU A 76 -15.05 17.43 8.93
N HIS A 77 -15.98 16.74 8.26
CA HIS A 77 -17.41 16.98 8.41
C HIS A 77 -17.93 16.73 9.83
N LYS A 78 -17.47 15.66 10.47
CA LYS A 78 -18.00 15.22 11.76
C LYS A 78 -17.33 15.89 12.95
N TYR A 79 -16.02 16.16 12.84
CA TYR A 79 -15.19 16.55 13.96
C TYR A 79 -14.40 17.84 13.74
N GLY A 80 -14.48 18.42 12.52
CA GLY A 80 -13.74 19.63 12.16
C GLY A 80 -12.26 19.39 11.83
N GLU A 81 -11.81 18.13 11.78
CA GLU A 81 -10.41 17.75 11.53
C GLU A 81 -10.33 16.63 10.50
N VAL A 82 -9.40 16.74 9.53
CA VAL A 82 -9.18 15.70 8.52
C VAL A 82 -8.51 14.44 9.08
N LEU A 83 -7.76 14.59 10.17
CA LEU A 83 -7.08 13.50 10.86
C LEU A 83 -7.23 13.68 12.38
N PRO A 84 -8.41 13.38 12.95
CA PRO A 84 -8.64 13.51 14.38
C PRO A 84 -7.70 12.61 15.18
N GLN A 85 -7.14 13.14 16.27
CA GLN A 85 -6.22 12.40 17.14
C GLN A 85 -6.90 11.14 17.72
N GLU A 86 -8.17 11.25 18.13
CA GLU A 86 -8.94 10.12 18.65
C GLU A 86 -9.15 9.00 17.61
N SER A 87 -9.23 9.36 16.32
CA SER A 87 -9.30 8.37 15.23
C SER A 87 -7.99 7.57 15.13
N ILE A 88 -6.84 8.20 15.30
CA ILE A 88 -5.53 7.53 15.34
C ILE A 88 -5.47 6.57 16.54
N GLU A 89 -5.82 7.07 17.72
CA GLU A 89 -5.84 6.27 18.96
C GLU A 89 -6.80 5.07 18.87
N ALA A 90 -7.94 5.25 18.24
CA ALA A 90 -8.89 4.17 18.01
C ALA A 90 -8.32 3.08 17.08
N ILE A 91 -7.62 3.46 15.99
CA ILE A 91 -6.95 2.49 15.12
C ILE A 91 -5.84 1.76 15.87
N GLN A 92 -5.04 2.47 16.67
CA GLN A 92 -4.00 1.87 17.52
C GLN A 92 -4.59 0.89 18.53
N TYR A 93 -5.75 1.22 19.10
CA TYR A 93 -6.47 0.34 20.04
C TYR A 93 -7.01 -0.92 19.37
N LEU A 94 -7.58 -0.78 18.15
CA LEU A 94 -8.15 -1.89 17.37
C LEU A 94 -7.11 -2.80 16.73
N LYS A 95 -5.86 -2.35 16.58
CA LYS A 95 -4.72 -3.07 15.96
C LYS A 95 -4.85 -3.36 14.46
N VAL A 96 -6.04 -3.62 13.97
CA VAL A 96 -6.30 -3.92 12.55
C VAL A 96 -7.36 -2.97 12.02
N ALA A 97 -7.06 -2.34 10.88
CA ALA A 97 -8.01 -1.50 10.18
C ALA A 97 -7.85 -1.62 8.65
N ILE A 98 -8.92 -1.30 7.92
CA ILE A 98 -8.90 -1.20 6.46
C ILE A 98 -9.47 0.15 6.03
N LYS A 99 -8.86 0.76 5.01
CA LYS A 99 -9.27 2.09 4.53
C LYS A 99 -9.39 2.16 3.01
N GLY A 100 -10.36 2.93 2.55
CA GLY A 100 -10.39 3.45 1.18
C GLY A 100 -9.33 4.53 0.93
N PRO A 101 -9.29 5.10 -0.28
CA PRO A 101 -8.35 6.14 -0.64
C PRO A 101 -8.68 7.46 0.07
N PHE A 102 -7.64 8.25 0.40
CA PHE A 102 -7.82 9.60 0.91
C PHE A 102 -7.28 10.63 -0.06
N THR A 103 -7.93 11.78 -0.08
CA THR A 103 -7.54 12.93 -0.90
C THR A 103 -6.23 13.52 -0.35
N THR A 104 -5.27 13.75 -1.26
CA THR A 104 -4.09 14.55 -0.99
C THR A 104 -4.17 15.79 -1.89
N PRO A 105 -4.26 17.01 -1.34
CA PRO A 105 -4.29 18.23 -2.14
C PRO A 105 -3.03 18.37 -2.99
N ILE A 106 -3.19 18.78 -4.25
CA ILE A 106 -2.08 19.03 -5.18
C ILE A 106 -1.82 20.53 -5.22
N GLY A 107 -0.67 20.96 -4.70
CA GLY A 107 -0.26 22.36 -4.71
C GLY A 107 -0.88 23.21 -3.60
N GLU A 108 -0.37 24.45 -3.50
CA GLU A 108 -0.68 25.33 -2.37
C GLU A 108 -2.02 26.06 -2.47
N GLU A 109 -2.58 26.19 -3.65
CA GLU A 109 -3.82 26.94 -3.91
C GLU A 109 -5.03 26.04 -4.16
N THR A 110 -4.88 24.71 -3.94
CA THR A 110 -5.96 23.77 -4.25
C THR A 110 -6.95 23.65 -3.09
N HIS A 111 -8.21 23.87 -3.38
CA HIS A 111 -9.33 23.63 -2.48
C HIS A 111 -9.98 22.28 -2.79
N VAL A 112 -10.46 21.58 -1.79
CA VAL A 112 -11.08 20.25 -1.94
C VAL A 112 -12.54 20.32 -1.55
N CYS A 113 -13.42 19.99 -2.48
CA CYS A 113 -14.86 19.92 -2.20
C CYS A 113 -15.16 18.88 -1.13
N LEU A 114 -15.83 19.27 -0.06
CA LEU A 114 -16.18 18.38 1.06
C LEU A 114 -17.16 17.27 0.68
N HIS A 115 -17.92 17.43 -0.41
CA HIS A 115 -18.91 16.46 -0.82
C HIS A 115 -18.38 15.36 -1.75
N CYS A 116 -17.60 15.74 -2.78
CA CYS A 116 -17.17 14.79 -3.82
C CYS A 116 -15.64 14.65 -3.98
N ALA A 117 -14.86 15.31 -3.12
CA ALA A 117 -13.39 15.33 -3.16
C ALA A 117 -12.80 15.92 -4.46
N HIS A 118 -13.60 16.66 -5.26
CA HIS A 118 -13.08 17.38 -6.42
C HIS A 118 -12.13 18.48 -5.98
N GLN A 119 -11.02 18.64 -6.68
CA GLN A 119 -10.04 19.69 -6.44
C GLN A 119 -10.29 20.85 -7.40
N GLN A 120 -10.35 22.07 -6.89
CA GLN A 120 -10.57 23.31 -7.63
C GLN A 120 -9.65 24.41 -7.09
N TYR A 121 -9.48 25.50 -7.87
CA TYR A 121 -8.57 26.62 -7.53
C TYR A 121 -9.28 27.85 -6.98
N HIS A 122 -10.54 27.73 -6.57
CA HIS A 122 -11.35 28.81 -6.01
C HIS A 122 -12.25 28.31 -4.89
N ASP A 123 -12.67 29.22 -4.03
CA ASP A 123 -13.72 29.02 -3.04
C ASP A 123 -15.11 29.01 -3.71
N GLY A 124 -16.11 28.49 -2.98
CA GLY A 124 -17.49 28.49 -3.40
C GLY A 124 -17.97 27.14 -3.95
N ALA A 125 -19.07 27.19 -4.73
CA ALA A 125 -19.72 25.99 -5.23
C ALA A 125 -18.76 25.12 -6.05
N CYS A 126 -18.82 23.81 -5.82
CA CYS A 126 -17.97 22.84 -6.50
C CYS A 126 -18.27 22.79 -8.00
N ASP A 127 -17.25 23.00 -8.84
CA ASP A 127 -17.34 22.92 -10.30
C ASP A 127 -17.93 21.61 -10.81
N LYS A 128 -17.75 20.52 -10.04
CA LYS A 128 -18.20 19.19 -10.44
C LYS A 128 -19.61 18.85 -9.97
N CYS A 129 -19.92 19.06 -8.69
CA CYS A 129 -21.19 18.62 -8.10
C CYS A 129 -22.17 19.76 -7.81
N GLY A 130 -21.75 21.01 -8.00
CA GLY A 130 -22.57 22.21 -7.80
C GLY A 130 -22.91 22.52 -6.34
N LYS A 131 -22.42 21.70 -5.37
CA LYS A 131 -22.69 21.94 -3.96
C LYS A 131 -21.75 22.99 -3.38
N ASP A 132 -22.30 23.84 -2.52
CA ASP A 132 -21.58 24.88 -1.79
C ASP A 132 -21.49 24.55 -0.29
N ASP A 133 -21.14 23.29 0.00
CA ASP A 133 -21.01 22.79 1.38
C ASP A 133 -19.64 23.17 2.01
N GLY A 134 -18.89 24.03 1.30
CA GLY A 134 -17.55 24.45 1.69
C GLY A 134 -16.43 23.64 1.06
N VAL A 135 -15.22 24.14 1.27
CA VAL A 135 -13.97 23.53 0.83
C VAL A 135 -13.10 23.20 2.03
N ALA A 136 -12.38 22.08 1.95
CA ALA A 136 -11.46 21.71 3.01
C ALA A 136 -10.31 22.72 3.12
N PRO A 137 -9.92 23.13 4.35
CA PRO A 137 -8.70 23.88 4.55
C PRO A 137 -7.51 23.05 4.08
N ARG A 138 -6.36 23.70 3.85
CA ARG A 138 -5.10 23.02 3.54
C ARG A 138 -4.77 21.97 4.61
N PHE A 139 -4.41 20.78 4.15
CA PHE A 139 -3.93 19.73 5.05
C PHE A 139 -2.80 18.91 4.38
N ARG A 140 -1.91 18.39 5.21
CA ARG A 140 -0.86 17.47 4.75
C ARG A 140 -1.49 16.12 4.35
N SER A 141 -0.75 15.33 3.57
CA SER A 141 -1.20 13.98 3.19
C SER A 141 -1.62 13.16 4.42
N ILE A 142 -2.92 12.81 4.47
CA ILE A 142 -3.49 11.98 5.53
C ILE A 142 -2.81 10.61 5.56
N ASN A 143 -2.47 10.06 4.39
CA ASN A 143 -1.77 8.78 4.29
C ASN A 143 -0.41 8.82 4.99
N VAL A 144 0.38 9.87 4.75
CA VAL A 144 1.67 10.07 5.43
C VAL A 144 1.46 10.27 6.93
N GLY A 145 0.46 11.08 7.33
CA GLY A 145 0.12 11.32 8.73
C GLY A 145 -0.21 10.03 9.49
N LEU A 146 -1.05 9.17 8.93
CA LEU A 146 -1.40 7.87 9.52
C LEU A 146 -0.17 6.95 9.66
N ARG A 147 0.68 6.88 8.61
CA ARG A 147 1.89 6.04 8.61
C ARG A 147 2.88 6.48 9.67
N GLN A 148 3.10 7.78 9.83
CA GLN A 148 4.01 8.36 10.82
C GLN A 148 3.46 8.24 12.24
N ALA A 149 2.19 8.61 12.46
CA ALA A 149 1.57 8.61 13.79
C ALA A 149 1.48 7.21 14.42
N MET A 150 1.38 6.15 13.61
CA MET A 150 1.28 4.76 14.06
C MET A 150 2.55 3.95 13.77
N ASP A 151 3.63 4.60 13.34
CA ASP A 151 4.90 3.95 12.94
C ASP A 151 4.71 2.72 12.03
N LEU A 152 3.89 2.89 10.98
CA LEU A 152 3.63 1.84 9.99
C LEU A 152 4.78 1.75 8.99
N TYR A 153 5.90 1.23 9.41
CA TYR A 153 7.18 1.31 8.72
C TYR A 153 7.31 0.46 7.46
N ALA A 154 6.49 -0.57 7.30
CA ALA A 154 6.52 -1.46 6.14
C ALA A 154 5.25 -1.33 5.29
N CYS A 155 5.37 -0.72 4.11
CA CYS A 155 4.33 -0.79 3.09
C CYS A 155 4.54 -2.06 2.25
N VAL A 156 3.56 -2.96 2.30
CA VAL A 156 3.60 -4.28 1.66
C VAL A 156 2.64 -4.30 0.49
N ARG A 157 3.16 -4.54 -0.72
CA ARG A 157 2.39 -4.53 -1.98
C ARG A 157 2.65 -5.82 -2.77
N PRO A 158 1.83 -6.86 -2.64
CA PRO A 158 1.87 -8.03 -3.52
C PRO A 158 1.44 -7.66 -4.94
N ILE A 159 2.20 -8.12 -5.91
CA ILE A 159 1.94 -7.92 -7.33
C ILE A 159 1.80 -9.31 -7.96
N MET A 160 0.60 -9.64 -8.43
CA MET A 160 0.33 -10.91 -9.07
C MET A 160 -0.54 -10.74 -10.31
N TYR A 161 -0.33 -11.60 -11.29
CA TYR A 161 -1.14 -11.64 -12.50
C TYR A 161 -2.41 -12.48 -12.28
N PHE A 162 -3.53 -12.00 -12.81
CA PHE A 162 -4.77 -12.75 -12.90
C PHE A 162 -5.01 -13.22 -14.33
N GLU A 163 -5.13 -14.53 -14.54
CA GLU A 163 -5.40 -15.12 -15.85
C GLU A 163 -6.62 -14.50 -16.53
N GLY A 164 -6.46 -14.02 -17.74
CA GLY A 164 -7.50 -13.36 -18.52
C GLY A 164 -7.46 -11.83 -18.47
N VAL A 165 -6.63 -11.23 -17.62
CA VAL A 165 -6.40 -9.78 -17.64
C VAL A 165 -5.48 -9.43 -18.82
N PRO A 166 -5.89 -8.53 -19.73
CA PRO A 166 -4.99 -7.96 -20.71
C PRO A 166 -3.89 -7.16 -20.05
N ALA A 167 -2.67 -7.61 -20.20
CA ALA A 167 -1.51 -6.98 -19.59
C ALA A 167 -0.52 -6.52 -20.67
N PRO A 168 0.11 -5.33 -20.54
CA PRO A 168 1.05 -4.82 -21.53
C PRO A 168 2.36 -5.61 -21.57
N ASN A 169 2.64 -6.41 -20.53
CA ASN A 169 3.86 -7.17 -20.42
C ASN A 169 3.73 -8.58 -21.01
N LYS A 170 4.68 -8.96 -21.88
CA LYS A 170 4.76 -10.28 -22.50
C LYS A 170 4.89 -11.43 -21.46
N TYR A 171 5.44 -11.14 -20.29
CA TYR A 171 5.73 -12.11 -19.23
C TYR A 171 4.85 -11.86 -17.97
N ALA A 172 3.65 -11.30 -18.18
CA ALA A 172 2.74 -10.99 -17.08
C ALA A 172 2.41 -12.22 -16.23
N ASP A 173 2.29 -13.40 -16.84
CA ASP A 173 2.07 -14.69 -16.20
C ASP A 173 3.19 -15.11 -15.20
N LYS A 174 4.37 -14.52 -15.34
CA LYS A 174 5.53 -14.73 -14.44
C LYS A 174 5.65 -13.67 -13.35
N VAL A 175 4.80 -12.66 -13.36
CA VAL A 175 4.79 -11.61 -12.33
C VAL A 175 4.08 -12.14 -11.09
N ASN A 176 4.86 -12.47 -10.08
CA ASN A 176 4.38 -12.88 -8.76
C ASN A 176 5.44 -12.56 -7.72
N PHE A 177 5.44 -11.35 -7.21
CA PHE A 177 6.40 -10.89 -6.21
C PHE A 177 5.78 -9.90 -5.24
N VAL A 178 6.43 -9.65 -4.12
CA VAL A 178 5.97 -8.73 -3.09
C VAL A 178 6.99 -7.61 -2.90
N ILE A 179 6.51 -6.38 -2.85
CA ILE A 179 7.31 -5.19 -2.59
C ILE A 179 7.15 -4.77 -1.13
N PHE A 180 8.26 -4.74 -0.39
CA PHE A 180 8.40 -4.13 0.93
C PHE A 180 9.04 -2.77 0.75
N ARG A 181 8.25 -1.71 0.86
CA ARG A 181 8.65 -0.32 0.77
C ARG A 181 8.81 0.24 2.18
N GLU A 182 9.95 0.86 2.47
CA GLU A 182 10.10 1.67 3.67
C GLU A 182 9.06 2.81 3.63
N ASN A 183 8.52 3.20 4.77
CA ASN A 183 7.30 4.00 4.77
C ASN A 183 7.35 5.24 5.68
N THR A 184 8.44 5.46 6.40
CA THR A 184 8.55 6.50 7.43
C THR A 184 9.69 7.50 7.20
N GLU A 185 10.66 7.15 6.38
CA GLU A 185 11.86 7.93 6.08
C GLU A 185 11.89 8.39 4.62
N ASP A 186 13.11 8.69 4.13
CA ASP A 186 13.39 9.17 2.79
C ASP A 186 12.83 10.60 2.61
N VAL A 187 12.63 11.05 1.38
CA VAL A 187 12.01 12.35 1.08
C VAL A 187 10.58 12.48 1.61
N TYR A 188 9.92 11.36 1.90
CA TYR A 188 8.59 11.30 2.53
C TYR A 188 8.59 11.71 4.00
N ALA A 189 9.77 11.86 4.64
CA ALA A 189 9.86 12.46 5.97
C ALA A 189 9.38 13.93 6.00
N GLY A 190 9.29 14.57 4.82
CA GLY A 190 8.71 15.91 4.68
C GLY A 190 9.65 17.04 5.11
N HIS A 191 10.96 16.78 5.11
CA HIS A 191 11.97 17.82 5.32
C HIS A 191 12.25 18.53 3.99
N ASP A 192 11.29 19.32 3.55
CA ASP A 192 11.30 20.05 2.27
C ASP A 192 11.11 21.55 2.52
N PHE A 193 12.00 22.36 2.00
CA PHE A 193 12.10 23.79 2.28
C PHE A 193 12.06 24.58 0.98
N GLU A 194 11.13 25.52 0.92
CA GLU A 194 10.97 26.38 -0.23
C GLU A 194 12.20 27.28 -0.43
N ARG A 195 12.52 27.56 -1.69
CA ARG A 195 13.59 28.48 -2.07
C ARG A 195 13.43 29.84 -1.39
N GLY A 196 14.55 30.43 -0.96
CA GLY A 196 14.58 31.76 -0.35
C GLY A 196 14.15 31.81 1.11
N THR A 197 13.71 30.69 1.70
CA THR A 197 13.45 30.61 3.15
C THR A 197 14.76 30.60 3.93
N ASP A 198 14.72 31.08 5.18
CA ASP A 198 15.91 31.10 6.06
C ASP A 198 16.50 29.69 6.23
N THR A 199 15.66 28.67 6.33
CA THR A 199 16.09 27.26 6.47
C THR A 199 16.77 26.76 5.19
N ALA A 200 16.21 27.02 4.00
CA ALA A 200 16.85 26.63 2.74
C ALA A 200 18.21 27.32 2.58
N ASN A 201 18.28 28.62 2.85
CA ASN A 201 19.50 29.42 2.78
C ASN A 201 20.56 28.91 3.79
N ALA A 202 20.15 28.58 5.02
CA ALA A 202 21.04 28.03 6.05
C ALA A 202 21.65 26.69 5.62
N VAL A 203 20.85 25.79 5.02
CA VAL A 203 21.35 24.50 4.51
C VAL A 203 22.32 24.70 3.33
N ILE A 204 22.01 25.61 2.40
CA ILE A 204 22.89 25.94 1.26
C ILE A 204 24.26 26.43 1.77
N GLU A 205 24.25 27.36 2.72
CA GLU A 205 25.50 27.91 3.29
C GLU A 205 26.25 26.85 4.11
N LEU A 206 25.57 25.99 4.89
CA LEU A 206 26.20 24.89 5.62
C LEU A 206 26.92 23.93 4.67
N VAL A 207 26.28 23.54 3.57
CA VAL A 207 26.91 22.65 2.57
C VAL A 207 28.15 23.31 1.96
N LYS A 208 28.09 24.60 1.60
CA LYS A 208 29.19 25.34 1.08
C LYS A 208 30.39 25.39 2.06
N GLN A 209 30.11 25.70 3.32
CA GLN A 209 31.12 25.77 4.37
C GLN A 209 31.79 24.42 4.64
N GLN A 210 31.00 23.34 4.69
CA GLN A 210 31.53 22.01 5.05
C GLN A 210 32.18 21.27 3.89
N THR A 211 31.77 21.54 2.65
CA THR A 211 32.22 20.75 1.49
C THR A 211 32.98 21.56 0.41
N GLY A 212 32.92 22.89 0.48
CA GLY A 212 33.40 23.78 -0.59
C GLY A 212 32.53 23.76 -1.86
N ARG A 213 31.41 22.99 -1.88
CA ARG A 213 30.54 22.88 -3.04
C ARG A 213 29.39 23.88 -2.93
N GLN A 214 29.11 24.56 -4.04
CA GLN A 214 28.01 25.53 -4.09
C GLN A 214 26.75 24.87 -4.62
N ILE A 215 25.65 24.97 -3.85
CA ILE A 215 24.29 24.78 -4.33
C ILE A 215 23.82 26.13 -4.91
N ARG A 216 23.01 26.11 -5.95
CA ARG A 216 22.45 27.35 -6.53
C ARG A 216 21.57 28.05 -5.51
N GLU A 217 21.68 29.36 -5.39
CA GLU A 217 20.97 30.18 -4.39
C GLU A 217 19.44 30.17 -4.56
N ASP A 218 18.97 29.91 -5.77
CA ASP A 218 17.56 29.81 -6.14
C ASP A 218 16.97 28.39 -6.00
N SER A 219 17.65 27.49 -5.26
CA SER A 219 17.21 26.12 -5.06
C SER A 219 16.25 25.99 -3.89
N GLY A 220 15.18 25.17 -4.05
CA GLY A 220 14.52 24.52 -2.94
C GLY A 220 15.39 23.37 -2.40
N ILE A 221 15.27 23.02 -1.12
CA ILE A 221 16.10 22.01 -0.46
C ILE A 221 15.24 20.92 0.17
N GLY A 222 15.44 19.68 -0.27
CA GLY A 222 14.87 18.49 0.37
C GLY A 222 15.94 17.65 1.06
N ILE A 223 15.65 17.12 2.25
CA ILE A 223 16.54 16.24 3.00
C ILE A 223 16.01 14.79 2.89
N LYS A 224 16.92 13.88 2.53
CA LYS A 224 16.64 12.44 2.37
C LYS A 224 17.31 11.64 3.48
N PRO A 225 16.67 11.44 4.64
CA PRO A 225 17.22 10.58 5.69
C PRO A 225 16.98 9.09 5.37
N ILE A 226 17.97 8.26 5.60
CA ILE A 226 17.86 6.80 5.63
C ILE A 226 18.64 6.30 6.84
N SER A 227 17.98 5.62 7.77
CA SER A 227 18.57 5.19 9.04
C SER A 227 18.87 3.68 9.09
N VAL A 228 19.76 3.30 9.99
CA VAL A 228 20.02 1.88 10.33
C VAL A 228 18.74 1.22 10.82
N THR A 229 18.01 1.89 11.71
CA THR A 229 16.78 1.37 12.33
C THR A 229 15.69 1.13 11.29
N GLY A 230 15.36 2.14 10.47
CA GLY A 230 14.35 2.04 9.42
C GLY A 230 14.68 0.96 8.41
N THR A 231 15.93 0.90 7.97
CA THR A 231 16.40 -0.12 7.02
C THR A 231 16.33 -1.53 7.61
N LYS A 232 16.93 -1.74 8.79
CA LYS A 232 17.02 -3.10 9.36
C LYS A 232 15.64 -3.68 9.70
N ARG A 233 14.71 -2.90 10.25
CA ARG A 233 13.35 -3.37 10.54
C ARG A 233 12.57 -3.75 9.29
N LEU A 234 12.69 -2.97 8.20
CA LEU A 234 12.05 -3.28 6.92
C LEU A 234 12.60 -4.57 6.32
N VAL A 235 13.93 -4.68 6.20
CA VAL A 235 14.56 -5.87 5.59
C VAL A 235 14.30 -7.11 6.42
N ARG A 236 14.29 -7.01 7.75
CA ARG A 236 13.90 -8.13 8.64
C ARG A 236 12.49 -8.61 8.33
N LYS A 237 11.53 -7.69 8.16
CA LYS A 237 10.14 -8.03 7.79
C LYS A 237 10.08 -8.73 6.43
N ALA A 238 10.83 -8.25 5.43
CA ALA A 238 10.93 -8.87 4.11
C ALA A 238 11.55 -10.28 4.17
N CYS A 239 12.61 -10.50 4.95
CA CYS A 239 13.21 -11.80 5.16
C CYS A 239 12.24 -12.77 5.87
N GLN A 240 11.57 -12.33 6.93
CA GLN A 240 10.55 -13.11 7.63
C GLN A 240 9.40 -13.51 6.70
N TRP A 241 8.95 -12.62 5.84
CA TRP A 241 7.93 -12.91 4.82
C TRP A 241 8.41 -13.97 3.83
N ALA A 242 9.64 -13.84 3.32
CA ALA A 242 10.22 -14.80 2.40
C ALA A 242 10.35 -16.20 3.04
N ILE A 243 10.70 -16.28 4.33
CA ILE A 243 10.76 -17.54 5.08
C ILE A 243 9.36 -18.13 5.25
N ALA A 244 8.40 -17.34 5.74
CA ALA A 244 7.05 -17.80 6.06
C ALA A 244 6.28 -18.31 4.82
N ASN A 245 6.57 -17.75 3.64
CA ASN A 245 5.92 -18.10 2.38
C ASN A 245 6.78 -18.97 1.46
N ASP A 246 7.90 -19.49 1.96
CA ASP A 246 8.90 -20.31 1.22
C ASP A 246 9.35 -19.68 -0.12
N LEU A 247 9.56 -18.35 -0.13
CA LEU A 247 9.99 -17.62 -1.32
C LEU A 247 11.52 -17.65 -1.47
N PRO A 248 12.04 -17.80 -2.71
CA PRO A 248 13.46 -18.11 -2.93
C PRO A 248 14.41 -16.93 -2.77
N THR A 249 13.94 -15.67 -2.94
CA THR A 249 14.83 -14.50 -3.01
C THR A 249 14.30 -13.31 -2.25
N VAL A 250 15.23 -12.54 -1.65
CA VAL A 250 15.01 -11.15 -1.21
C VAL A 250 15.99 -10.26 -1.97
N THR A 251 15.47 -9.29 -2.72
CA THR A 251 16.26 -8.35 -3.52
C THR A 251 16.22 -6.95 -2.90
N LEU A 252 17.38 -6.44 -2.51
CA LEU A 252 17.55 -5.06 -2.03
C LEU A 252 17.66 -4.14 -3.24
N VAL A 253 16.76 -3.15 -3.36
CA VAL A 253 16.78 -2.21 -4.49
C VAL A 253 17.19 -0.83 -4.02
N HIS A 254 18.19 -0.24 -4.66
CA HIS A 254 18.79 1.02 -4.23
C HIS A 254 19.51 1.76 -5.37
N LYS A 255 19.84 3.03 -5.17
CA LYS A 255 20.70 3.84 -6.03
C LYS A 255 22.04 4.17 -5.35
N GLY A 256 22.60 3.20 -4.63
CA GLY A 256 23.80 3.36 -3.79
C GLY A 256 25.08 3.68 -4.53
N ASN A 257 25.15 3.45 -5.86
CA ASN A 257 26.27 3.89 -6.68
C ASN A 257 26.40 5.42 -6.77
N ILE A 258 25.31 6.16 -6.55
CA ILE A 258 25.23 7.62 -6.50
C ILE A 258 25.10 8.11 -5.06
N MET A 259 24.11 7.61 -4.32
CA MET A 259 23.78 8.00 -2.94
C MET A 259 24.44 7.05 -1.94
N LYS A 260 25.76 7.13 -1.81
CA LYS A 260 26.58 6.13 -1.09
C LYS A 260 26.26 6.00 0.39
N PHE A 261 25.93 7.12 1.06
CA PHE A 261 25.73 7.17 2.51
C PHE A 261 24.26 7.06 2.94
N THR A 262 23.34 7.07 2.01
CA THR A 262 21.92 6.82 2.21
C THR A 262 21.53 5.47 1.60
N GLU A 263 21.25 5.40 0.32
CA GLU A 263 20.80 4.16 -0.33
C GLU A 263 21.91 3.09 -0.44
N GLY A 264 23.17 3.47 -0.54
CA GLY A 264 24.30 2.51 -0.44
C GLY A 264 24.40 1.89 0.96
N SER A 265 24.14 2.69 2.00
CA SER A 265 24.05 2.20 3.37
C SER A 265 22.81 1.31 3.58
N PHE A 266 21.67 1.63 2.96
CA PHE A 266 20.50 0.76 2.95
C PHE A 266 20.86 -0.65 2.47
N ALA A 267 21.55 -0.78 1.33
CA ALA A 267 21.99 -2.07 0.84
C ALA A 267 22.92 -2.79 1.84
N LYS A 268 23.91 -2.08 2.37
CA LYS A 268 24.85 -2.63 3.37
C LYS A 268 24.11 -3.17 4.59
N TRP A 269 23.26 -2.37 5.22
CA TRP A 269 22.51 -2.76 6.41
C TRP A 269 21.48 -3.84 6.12
N GLY A 270 20.95 -3.89 4.90
CA GLY A 270 20.07 -4.97 4.44
C GLY A 270 20.79 -6.31 4.34
N TYR A 271 22.02 -6.33 3.81
CA TYR A 271 22.86 -7.53 3.82
C TYR A 271 23.22 -7.96 5.24
N GLU A 272 23.56 -7.03 6.14
CA GLU A 272 23.81 -7.34 7.55
C GLU A 272 22.63 -8.11 8.18
N VAL A 273 21.38 -7.63 8.01
CA VAL A 273 20.20 -8.36 8.50
C VAL A 273 20.11 -9.76 7.94
N ALA A 274 20.19 -9.91 6.62
CA ALA A 274 20.01 -11.20 5.97
C ALA A 274 21.10 -12.21 6.35
N THR A 275 22.35 -11.76 6.57
CA THR A 275 23.48 -12.64 6.87
C THR A 275 23.76 -12.84 8.36
N GLU A 276 23.50 -11.81 9.19
CA GLU A 276 23.75 -11.91 10.65
C GLU A 276 22.57 -12.48 11.42
N GLU A 277 21.31 -12.06 11.05
CA GLU A 277 20.12 -12.50 11.77
C GLU A 277 19.50 -13.78 11.16
N PHE A 278 19.68 -14.01 9.85
CA PHE A 278 19.10 -15.13 9.10
C PHE A 278 20.15 -15.91 8.31
N GLY A 279 21.41 -15.88 8.74
CA GLY A 279 22.51 -16.53 8.05
C GLY A 279 22.36 -18.05 7.85
N ASP A 280 21.55 -18.72 8.67
CA ASP A 280 21.20 -20.12 8.48
C ASP A 280 20.23 -20.36 7.30
N VAL A 281 19.54 -19.31 6.83
CA VAL A 281 18.55 -19.39 5.75
C VAL A 281 19.04 -18.69 4.49
N PHE A 282 19.61 -17.49 4.59
CA PHE A 282 20.03 -16.71 3.43
C PHE A 282 21.51 -16.87 3.11
N VAL A 283 21.80 -16.85 1.81
CA VAL A 283 23.14 -16.75 1.22
C VAL A 283 23.20 -15.45 0.43
N SER A 284 24.25 -14.65 0.63
CA SER A 284 24.45 -13.44 -0.18
C SER A 284 24.88 -13.79 -1.61
N GLU A 285 24.57 -12.92 -2.57
CA GLU A 285 24.97 -13.12 -3.98
C GLU A 285 26.49 -13.18 -4.12
N LYS A 286 27.22 -12.46 -3.27
CA LYS A 286 28.69 -12.55 -3.22
C LYS A 286 29.17 -13.97 -2.86
N VAL A 287 28.69 -14.53 -1.77
CA VAL A 287 29.02 -15.89 -1.32
C VAL A 287 28.60 -16.93 -2.37
N LEU A 288 27.41 -16.73 -2.99
CA LEU A 288 26.92 -17.64 -4.04
C LEU A 288 27.93 -17.76 -5.20
N TRP A 289 28.51 -16.66 -5.63
CA TRP A 289 29.44 -16.67 -6.79
C TRP A 289 30.89 -16.93 -6.40
N GLU A 290 31.36 -16.40 -5.27
CA GLU A 290 32.79 -16.54 -4.87
C GLU A 290 33.10 -17.86 -4.18
N GLU A 291 32.14 -18.48 -3.47
CA GLU A 291 32.38 -19.67 -2.64
C GLU A 291 31.56 -20.89 -3.08
N LEU A 292 30.42 -20.69 -3.78
CA LEU A 292 29.50 -21.80 -4.10
C LEU A 292 29.34 -22.06 -5.61
N ASP A 293 30.21 -21.49 -6.45
CA ASP A 293 30.18 -21.64 -7.92
C ASP A 293 28.76 -21.40 -8.54
N GLY A 294 28.00 -20.45 -8.01
CA GLY A 294 26.66 -20.13 -8.46
C GLY A 294 25.59 -21.17 -8.08
N LYS A 295 25.90 -22.14 -7.23
CA LYS A 295 24.96 -23.20 -6.83
C LYS A 295 24.41 -22.96 -5.42
N LEU A 296 23.16 -22.50 -5.35
CA LEU A 296 22.50 -22.29 -4.06
C LEU A 296 22.27 -23.66 -3.35
N PRO A 297 22.72 -23.85 -2.10
CA PRO A 297 22.46 -25.09 -1.36
C PRO A 297 20.96 -25.34 -1.16
N LYS A 298 20.55 -26.59 -1.15
CA LYS A 298 19.16 -27.00 -0.96
C LYS A 298 18.59 -26.42 0.34
N GLY A 299 17.42 -25.79 0.25
CA GLY A 299 16.73 -25.19 1.40
C GLY A 299 17.23 -23.79 1.78
N ARG A 300 18.29 -23.31 1.14
CA ARG A 300 18.78 -21.92 1.32
C ARG A 300 18.07 -20.97 0.38
N LYS A 301 18.01 -19.70 0.75
CA LYS A 301 17.41 -18.59 -0.01
C LYS A 301 18.51 -17.59 -0.37
N LEU A 302 18.28 -16.82 -1.44
CA LEU A 302 19.24 -15.84 -1.91
C LEU A 302 18.87 -14.44 -1.42
N VAL A 303 19.84 -13.69 -0.89
CA VAL A 303 19.76 -12.23 -0.78
C VAL A 303 20.70 -11.61 -1.81
N ASN A 304 20.16 -10.72 -2.63
CA ASN A 304 20.92 -9.99 -3.65
C ASN A 304 20.50 -8.52 -3.68
N ASP A 305 21.21 -7.73 -4.49
CA ASP A 305 20.83 -6.32 -4.70
C ASP A 305 20.75 -5.95 -6.17
N ARG A 306 19.99 -4.90 -6.46
CA ARG A 306 19.88 -4.32 -7.80
C ARG A 306 19.82 -2.79 -7.73
N ILE A 307 20.51 -2.17 -8.66
CA ILE A 307 20.40 -0.72 -8.87
C ILE A 307 19.00 -0.39 -9.38
N ALA A 308 18.39 0.68 -8.85
CA ALA A 308 16.99 1.03 -9.07
C ALA A 308 16.60 1.12 -10.57
N ASP A 309 17.38 1.79 -11.39
CA ASP A 309 17.13 1.88 -12.84
C ASP A 309 17.21 0.50 -13.53
N SER A 310 18.10 -0.37 -13.09
CA SER A 310 18.23 -1.72 -13.62
C SER A 310 17.00 -2.56 -13.28
N ILE A 311 16.47 -2.46 -12.06
CA ILE A 311 15.30 -3.25 -11.68
C ILE A 311 14.03 -2.85 -12.43
N PHE A 312 13.83 -1.56 -12.77
CA PHE A 312 12.72 -1.13 -13.63
C PHE A 312 12.72 -1.82 -15.00
N GLN A 313 13.88 -2.11 -15.54
CA GLN A 313 14.01 -2.87 -16.77
C GLN A 313 13.83 -4.39 -16.53
N GLN A 314 14.36 -4.93 -15.43
CA GLN A 314 14.39 -6.36 -15.16
C GLN A 314 13.01 -6.92 -14.78
N ILE A 315 12.17 -6.19 -14.06
CA ILE A 315 10.78 -6.61 -13.80
C ILE A 315 9.94 -6.73 -15.08
N GLN A 316 10.33 -6.08 -16.16
CA GLN A 316 9.65 -6.16 -17.44
C GLN A 316 10.16 -7.33 -18.29
N THR A 317 11.45 -7.63 -18.25
CA THR A 317 12.11 -8.60 -19.15
C THR A 317 12.25 -9.99 -18.55
N ARG A 318 12.33 -10.09 -17.21
CA ARG A 318 12.53 -11.35 -16.48
C ARG A 318 11.91 -11.33 -15.06
N PRO A 319 10.61 -11.02 -14.93
CA PRO A 319 9.95 -10.88 -13.63
C PRO A 319 10.02 -12.14 -12.77
N GLY A 320 10.05 -13.32 -13.38
CA GLY A 320 10.09 -14.61 -12.67
C GLY A 320 11.38 -14.91 -11.90
N GLU A 321 12.42 -14.05 -12.00
CA GLU A 321 13.65 -14.16 -11.19
C GLU A 321 13.48 -13.57 -9.78
N TYR A 322 12.40 -12.86 -9.51
CA TYR A 322 12.19 -12.08 -8.29
C TYR A 322 11.01 -12.60 -7.49
N ALA A 323 11.15 -12.57 -6.15
CA ALA A 323 10.08 -13.00 -5.25
C ALA A 323 9.74 -11.93 -4.21
N VAL A 324 10.73 -11.35 -3.52
CA VAL A 324 10.53 -10.28 -2.54
C VAL A 324 11.51 -9.15 -2.82
N PHE A 325 11.00 -7.93 -2.82
CA PHE A 325 11.81 -6.71 -2.89
C PHE A 325 11.78 -5.97 -1.57
N ALA A 326 12.92 -5.40 -1.16
CA ALA A 326 13.01 -4.42 -0.09
C ALA A 326 13.64 -3.13 -0.62
N LEU A 327 12.96 -1.99 -0.43
CA LEU A 327 13.34 -0.71 -1.03
C LEU A 327 13.20 0.46 -0.05
N PRO A 328 14.04 1.51 -0.21
CA PRO A 328 13.75 2.83 0.34
C PRO A 328 12.39 3.36 -0.13
N ASN A 329 11.86 4.34 0.58
CA ASN A 329 10.49 4.81 0.41
C ASN A 329 10.19 5.28 -1.03
N LEU A 330 10.98 6.21 -1.57
CA LEU A 330 10.75 6.76 -2.91
C LEU A 330 10.87 5.70 -4.01
N ASN A 331 11.92 4.88 -3.96
CA ASN A 331 12.11 3.80 -4.94
C ASN A 331 10.97 2.79 -4.88
N GLY A 332 10.49 2.47 -3.69
CA GLY A 332 9.37 1.55 -3.47
C GLY A 332 8.05 2.10 -4.00
N ASP A 333 7.83 3.42 -3.90
CA ASP A 333 6.66 4.09 -4.49
C ASP A 333 6.65 3.95 -6.01
N TYR A 334 7.72 4.37 -6.66
CA TYR A 334 7.82 4.31 -8.11
C TYR A 334 7.75 2.88 -8.64
N LEU A 335 8.50 1.96 -8.03
CA LEU A 335 8.57 0.58 -8.53
C LEU A 335 7.24 -0.15 -8.38
N SER A 336 6.49 0.08 -7.29
CA SER A 336 5.22 -0.61 -7.08
C SER A 336 4.15 -0.22 -8.10
N ASP A 337 4.07 1.06 -8.47
CA ASP A 337 3.12 1.52 -9.48
C ASP A 337 3.51 1.03 -10.88
N ALA A 338 4.82 1.03 -11.20
CA ALA A 338 5.33 0.45 -12.43
C ALA A 338 5.06 -1.07 -12.51
N ALA A 339 5.22 -1.78 -11.40
CA ALA A 339 5.00 -3.22 -11.33
C ALA A 339 3.51 -3.61 -11.49
N ILE A 340 2.60 -2.84 -10.88
CA ILE A 340 1.16 -3.07 -11.02
C ILE A 340 0.71 -2.87 -12.49
N ALA A 341 1.33 -1.96 -13.22
CA ALA A 341 1.04 -1.79 -14.65
C ALA A 341 1.35 -3.06 -15.47
N LEU A 342 2.32 -3.87 -15.06
CA LEU A 342 2.67 -5.12 -15.75
C LEU A 342 1.56 -6.17 -15.70
N VAL A 343 0.66 -6.09 -14.74
CA VAL A 343 -0.40 -7.09 -14.50
C VAL A 343 -1.82 -6.58 -14.78
N GLY A 344 -1.96 -5.41 -15.42
CA GLY A 344 -3.26 -4.91 -15.88
C GLY A 344 -3.76 -3.64 -15.17
N GLY A 345 -3.03 -3.10 -14.18
CA GLY A 345 -3.26 -1.77 -13.62
C GLY A 345 -3.71 -1.71 -12.17
N LEU A 346 -3.81 -0.48 -11.65
CA LEU A 346 -4.01 -0.14 -10.24
C LEU A 346 -5.26 -0.76 -9.58
N GLY A 347 -6.30 -1.06 -10.35
CA GLY A 347 -7.52 -1.71 -9.84
C GLY A 347 -7.31 -3.13 -9.27
N LEU A 348 -6.13 -3.72 -9.50
CA LEU A 348 -5.75 -5.06 -9.02
C LEU A 348 -4.56 -5.03 -8.04
N GLY A 349 -4.14 -3.85 -7.58
CA GLY A 349 -3.02 -3.68 -6.67
C GLY A 349 -3.45 -3.55 -5.22
N PRO A 350 -3.22 -4.56 -4.36
CA PRO A 350 -3.45 -4.44 -2.93
C PRO A 350 -2.32 -3.73 -2.20
N GLY A 351 -2.60 -3.22 -1.00
CA GLY A 351 -1.60 -2.64 -0.12
C GLY A 351 -1.90 -2.85 1.37
N ALA A 352 -0.84 -2.92 2.15
CA ALA A 352 -0.89 -2.89 3.60
C ALA A 352 0.24 -2.02 4.13
N ASN A 353 -0.03 -1.28 5.21
CA ASN A 353 0.99 -0.56 5.98
C ASN A 353 1.07 -1.23 7.36
N ILE A 354 2.21 -1.78 7.69
CA ILE A 354 2.39 -2.65 8.85
C ILE A 354 3.46 -2.07 9.77
N GLY A 355 3.09 -1.86 11.04
CA GLY A 355 3.98 -1.55 12.15
C GLY A 355 4.32 -2.79 12.97
N GLU A 356 4.75 -2.58 14.22
CA GLU A 356 4.96 -3.69 15.17
C GLU A 356 3.64 -4.27 15.69
N GLU A 357 2.66 -3.40 15.97
CA GLU A 357 1.40 -3.80 16.58
C GLU A 357 0.18 -3.51 15.71
N VAL A 358 0.28 -2.56 14.78
CA VAL A 358 -0.85 -2.06 13.99
C VAL A 358 -0.65 -2.42 12.54
N ALA A 359 -1.73 -2.89 11.89
CA ALA A 359 -1.79 -3.14 10.46
C ALA A 359 -2.96 -2.36 9.84
N LEU A 360 -2.67 -1.53 8.85
CA LEU A 360 -3.64 -0.73 8.11
C LEU A 360 -3.63 -1.14 6.64
N PHE A 361 -4.70 -1.78 6.19
CA PHE A 361 -4.86 -2.25 4.82
C PHE A 361 -5.49 -1.16 3.95
N GLU A 362 -5.05 -1.02 2.70
CA GLU A 362 -5.49 0.08 1.84
C GLU A 362 -5.47 -0.27 0.36
N ALA A 363 -6.38 0.32 -0.43
CA ALA A 363 -6.24 0.38 -1.88
C ALA A 363 -5.03 1.22 -2.27
N THR A 364 -4.30 0.84 -3.31
CA THR A 364 -3.09 1.55 -3.77
C THR A 364 -3.38 2.75 -4.65
N HIS A 365 -4.60 2.83 -5.24
CA HIS A 365 -5.02 3.94 -6.10
C HIS A 365 -5.55 5.14 -5.30
N GLY A 366 -5.63 6.30 -5.95
CA GLY A 366 -6.21 7.53 -5.39
C GLY A 366 -7.74 7.56 -5.39
N THR A 367 -8.29 8.72 -5.05
CA THR A 367 -9.73 8.97 -4.83
C THR A 367 -10.58 9.05 -6.10
N ALA A 368 -9.97 9.25 -7.27
CA ALA A 368 -10.63 9.37 -8.57
C ALA A 368 -11.98 10.14 -8.52
N PRO A 369 -11.99 11.41 -8.07
CA PRO A 369 -13.21 12.12 -7.67
C PRO A 369 -14.25 12.24 -8.78
N LYS A 370 -13.84 12.18 -10.06
CA LYS A 370 -14.77 12.21 -11.20
C LYS A 370 -15.74 11.01 -11.26
N TYR A 371 -15.43 9.92 -10.57
CA TYR A 371 -16.25 8.70 -10.57
C TYR A 371 -17.02 8.48 -9.26
N THR A 372 -16.91 9.39 -8.29
CA THR A 372 -17.56 9.29 -6.98
C THR A 372 -19.07 9.05 -7.10
N GLY A 373 -19.58 8.01 -6.45
CA GLY A 373 -21.00 7.66 -6.39
C GLY A 373 -21.60 7.17 -7.71
N MET A 374 -20.76 6.78 -8.68
CA MET A 374 -21.22 6.30 -9.99
C MET A 374 -21.36 4.77 -10.06
N ASP A 375 -20.97 4.05 -9.02
CA ASP A 375 -20.92 2.57 -8.98
C ASP A 375 -20.19 1.94 -10.19
N LYS A 376 -19.11 2.59 -10.66
CA LYS A 376 -18.46 2.24 -11.92
C LYS A 376 -17.05 1.69 -11.76
N VAL A 377 -16.33 2.10 -10.71
CA VAL A 377 -14.90 1.81 -10.56
C VAL A 377 -14.63 0.37 -10.15
N ASN A 378 -13.41 -0.10 -10.38
CA ASN A 378 -12.98 -1.44 -9.97
C ASN A 378 -12.69 -1.48 -8.46
N PRO A 379 -13.41 -2.28 -7.64
CA PRO A 379 -13.15 -2.43 -6.22
C PRO A 379 -12.03 -3.44 -5.91
N GLY A 380 -11.44 -4.06 -6.93
CA GLY A 380 -10.51 -5.19 -6.78
C GLY A 380 -9.30 -4.89 -5.90
N SER A 381 -8.72 -3.68 -6.01
CA SER A 381 -7.60 -3.28 -5.15
C SER A 381 -7.96 -3.34 -3.65
N LEU A 382 -9.10 -2.77 -3.26
CA LEU A 382 -9.54 -2.80 -1.86
C LEU A 382 -9.97 -4.21 -1.42
N ILE A 383 -10.61 -4.99 -2.30
CA ILE A 383 -10.97 -6.40 -2.04
C ILE A 383 -9.70 -7.23 -1.81
N LEU A 384 -8.65 -7.06 -2.63
CA LEU A 384 -7.38 -7.76 -2.45
C LEU A 384 -6.63 -7.29 -1.19
N SER A 385 -6.77 -6.01 -0.82
CA SER A 385 -6.24 -5.52 0.47
C SER A 385 -6.96 -6.16 1.65
N ALA A 386 -8.27 -6.40 1.52
CA ALA A 386 -9.02 -7.16 2.51
C ALA A 386 -8.62 -8.65 2.54
N VAL A 387 -8.21 -9.24 1.42
CA VAL A 387 -7.60 -10.58 1.41
C VAL A 387 -6.32 -10.59 2.25
N MET A 388 -5.45 -9.59 2.11
CA MET A 388 -4.26 -9.47 2.97
C MET A 388 -4.63 -9.30 4.44
N MET A 389 -5.70 -8.55 4.75
CA MET A 389 -6.22 -8.39 6.10
C MET A 389 -6.69 -9.74 6.69
N LEU A 390 -7.46 -10.51 5.93
CA LEU A 390 -7.92 -11.84 6.35
C LEU A 390 -6.74 -12.79 6.59
N GLN A 391 -5.74 -12.79 5.72
CA GLN A 391 -4.52 -13.57 5.89
C GLN A 391 -3.74 -13.13 7.14
N HIS A 392 -3.62 -11.83 7.38
CA HIS A 392 -2.98 -11.29 8.58
C HIS A 392 -3.68 -11.72 9.85
N MET A 393 -5.01 -11.77 9.84
CA MET A 393 -5.84 -12.26 10.95
C MET A 393 -5.85 -13.80 11.08
N GLY A 394 -5.18 -14.54 10.20
CA GLY A 394 -5.19 -16.02 10.20
C GLY A 394 -6.48 -16.63 9.64
N TRP A 395 -7.30 -15.85 8.94
CA TRP A 395 -8.56 -16.32 8.33
C TRP A 395 -8.32 -16.69 6.85
N THR A 396 -7.42 -17.64 6.65
CA THR A 396 -6.89 -18.03 5.33
C THR A 396 -7.94 -18.68 4.43
N GLU A 397 -8.89 -19.42 4.99
CA GLU A 397 -9.97 -20.05 4.23
C GLU A 397 -10.90 -19.00 3.59
N ALA A 398 -11.26 -17.96 4.33
CA ALA A 398 -12.04 -16.86 3.79
C ALA A 398 -11.26 -16.06 2.74
N ALA A 399 -9.97 -15.81 2.97
CA ALA A 399 -9.09 -15.16 2.01
C ALA A 399 -9.01 -15.93 0.68
N GLU A 400 -8.86 -17.25 0.73
CA GLU A 400 -8.79 -18.08 -0.48
C GLU A 400 -10.11 -18.14 -1.24
N LEU A 401 -11.26 -18.12 -0.55
CA LEU A 401 -12.58 -18.01 -1.20
C LEU A 401 -12.68 -16.71 -2.02
N VAL A 402 -12.24 -15.57 -1.46
CA VAL A 402 -12.24 -14.29 -2.19
C VAL A 402 -11.33 -14.35 -3.41
N LEU A 403 -10.10 -14.85 -3.25
CA LEU A 403 -9.14 -14.99 -4.36
C LEU A 403 -9.66 -15.92 -5.46
N SER A 404 -10.24 -17.07 -5.08
CA SER A 404 -10.83 -18.03 -6.03
C SER A 404 -12.01 -17.39 -6.78
N GLY A 405 -12.91 -16.72 -6.08
CA GLY A 405 -14.05 -16.03 -6.68
C GLY A 405 -13.60 -14.94 -7.66
N MET A 406 -12.61 -14.14 -7.29
CA MET A 406 -12.06 -13.08 -8.16
C MET A 406 -11.38 -13.68 -9.40
N ARG A 407 -10.54 -14.70 -9.25
CA ARG A 407 -9.89 -15.40 -10.38
C ARG A 407 -10.92 -15.91 -11.39
N LYS A 408 -11.99 -16.55 -10.90
CA LYS A 408 -13.07 -17.05 -11.76
C LYS A 408 -13.84 -15.91 -12.44
N ALA A 409 -14.22 -14.86 -11.69
CA ALA A 409 -14.94 -13.71 -12.27
C ALA A 409 -14.14 -13.06 -13.41
N ILE A 410 -12.85 -12.84 -13.20
CA ILE A 410 -11.96 -12.26 -14.25
C ILE A 410 -11.81 -13.20 -15.42
N LYS A 411 -11.57 -14.48 -15.18
CA LYS A 411 -11.42 -15.50 -16.23
C LYS A 411 -12.68 -15.62 -17.11
N ASP A 412 -13.87 -15.53 -16.49
CA ASP A 412 -15.17 -15.53 -17.15
C ASP A 412 -15.52 -14.17 -17.78
N ALA A 413 -14.62 -13.20 -17.75
CA ALA A 413 -14.81 -11.83 -18.23
C ALA A 413 -16.02 -11.07 -17.60
N HIS A 414 -16.36 -11.37 -16.36
CA HIS A 414 -17.28 -10.60 -15.54
C HIS A 414 -16.49 -9.55 -14.77
N VAL A 415 -16.32 -8.37 -15.35
CA VAL A 415 -15.32 -7.38 -14.89
C VAL A 415 -15.84 -5.95 -15.01
N THR A 416 -15.21 -5.02 -14.32
CA THR A 416 -15.52 -3.60 -14.41
C THR A 416 -15.00 -2.98 -15.72
N TYR A 417 -15.43 -1.75 -16.02
CA TYR A 417 -15.21 -1.04 -17.29
C TYR A 417 -13.72 -0.96 -17.71
N ASP A 418 -12.81 -0.85 -16.74
CA ASP A 418 -11.36 -0.73 -16.97
C ASP A 418 -10.80 -2.01 -17.63
N LEU A 419 -11.08 -3.17 -17.05
CA LEU A 419 -10.67 -4.46 -17.59
C LEU A 419 -11.52 -4.83 -18.82
N ALA A 420 -12.83 -4.52 -18.82
CA ALA A 420 -13.71 -4.78 -19.95
C ALA A 420 -13.24 -4.05 -21.21
N ARG A 421 -12.82 -2.79 -21.07
CA ARG A 421 -12.26 -2.01 -22.19
C ARG A 421 -11.02 -2.68 -22.78
N LEU A 422 -10.10 -3.14 -21.94
CA LEU A 422 -8.88 -3.81 -22.38
C LEU A 422 -9.19 -5.15 -23.05
N MET A 423 -10.04 -5.98 -22.46
CA MET A 423 -10.46 -7.27 -23.03
C MET A 423 -11.14 -7.11 -24.38
N LYS A 424 -12.04 -6.13 -24.54
CA LYS A 424 -12.70 -5.79 -25.81
C LYS A 424 -11.70 -5.31 -26.86
N ALA A 425 -10.69 -4.53 -26.46
CA ALA A 425 -9.63 -4.05 -27.36
C ALA A 425 -8.75 -5.20 -27.90
N GLU A 426 -8.56 -6.27 -27.13
CA GLU A 426 -7.90 -7.50 -27.58
C GLU A 426 -8.82 -8.45 -28.39
N GLY A 427 -10.06 -8.04 -28.64
CA GLY A 427 -11.01 -8.78 -29.47
C GLY A 427 -11.87 -9.81 -28.73
N ARG A 428 -11.85 -9.83 -27.40
CA ARG A 428 -12.72 -10.69 -26.60
C ARG A 428 -14.19 -10.25 -26.73
N LYS A 429 -15.09 -11.17 -27.09
CA LYS A 429 -16.51 -10.87 -27.37
C LYS A 429 -17.48 -11.18 -26.22
N ASP A 430 -17.11 -12.08 -25.32
CA ASP A 430 -17.89 -12.56 -24.19
C ASP A 430 -17.74 -11.71 -22.92
N VAL A 431 -17.37 -10.44 -23.08
CA VAL A 431 -17.11 -9.55 -21.94
C VAL A 431 -18.42 -9.02 -21.37
N ASN A 432 -18.67 -9.35 -20.11
CA ASN A 432 -19.76 -8.80 -19.30
C ASN A 432 -19.23 -7.67 -18.42
N GLU A 433 -19.50 -6.44 -18.84
CA GLU A 433 -19.09 -5.23 -18.12
C GLU A 433 -20.03 -4.97 -16.94
N LEU A 434 -19.50 -4.97 -15.73
CA LEU A 434 -20.23 -4.84 -14.49
C LEU A 434 -19.97 -3.50 -13.81
N SER A 435 -20.91 -3.09 -12.96
CA SER A 435 -20.71 -2.00 -12.00
C SER A 435 -19.72 -2.41 -10.89
N CYS A 436 -19.34 -1.46 -10.04
CA CYS A 436 -18.49 -1.72 -8.86
C CYS A 436 -19.13 -2.76 -7.93
N SER A 437 -20.39 -2.54 -7.55
CA SER A 437 -21.17 -3.48 -6.73
C SER A 437 -21.39 -4.81 -7.44
N GLY A 438 -21.75 -4.79 -8.72
CA GLY A 438 -21.95 -5.98 -9.54
C GLY A 438 -20.70 -6.86 -9.68
N PHE A 439 -19.52 -6.28 -9.71
CA PHE A 439 -18.26 -7.06 -9.70
C PHE A 439 -18.05 -7.75 -8.35
N GLY A 440 -18.37 -7.06 -7.23
CA GLY A 440 -18.38 -7.69 -5.91
C GLY A 440 -19.34 -8.90 -5.85
N GLU A 441 -20.57 -8.74 -6.35
CA GLU A 441 -21.55 -9.83 -6.43
C GLU A 441 -21.09 -10.98 -7.33
N ALA A 442 -20.44 -10.68 -8.46
CA ALA A 442 -19.89 -11.70 -9.35
C ALA A 442 -18.78 -12.53 -8.69
N ILE A 443 -17.96 -11.90 -7.83
CA ILE A 443 -16.95 -12.58 -7.01
C ILE A 443 -17.65 -13.50 -5.99
N VAL A 444 -18.64 -12.99 -5.24
CA VAL A 444 -19.39 -13.76 -4.24
C VAL A 444 -20.04 -15.00 -4.85
N ALA A 445 -20.68 -14.84 -6.02
CA ALA A 445 -21.33 -15.94 -6.72
C ALA A 445 -20.37 -17.07 -7.16
N ARG A 446 -19.06 -16.81 -7.21
CA ARG A 446 -18.02 -17.75 -7.69
C ARG A 446 -17.08 -18.27 -6.59
N MET A 447 -17.31 -17.93 -5.34
CA MET A 447 -16.56 -18.43 -4.18
C MET A 447 -16.71 -19.95 -3.94
#